data_782ebcd42ba77f47316d87fa6121190e
#
_entry.id   782ebcd42ba77f47316d87fa6121190e
#
_cell.length_a   1.000
_cell.length_b   1.000
_cell.length_c   1.000
_cell.angle_alpha   90.00
_cell.angle_beta   90.00
_cell.angle_gamma   90.00
#
_symmetry.space_group_name_H-M   'P 1'
#
loop_
_entity.id
_entity.type
_entity.pdbx_description
1 polymer ?
#
loop_
_entity_poly.entity_id
_entity_poly.type
_entity_poly.pdbx_seq_one_letter_code
_entity_poly.pdbx_strand_id
1 'polypeptide(L)'
;MAKLSGMKDTWTVTAVKPKYQTYVVVIGESARRDALGAFGGHWDNTPFASSVNGLIFADYIAASGSTQKSLGLTLNRVVDGKPQFQDNFVTLANRAGFQTWWFSN
;
A
#
# COMPACT_ATOMS: atom_id res chain seq x y z
N MET A 1 -4.13 9.37 18.96
CA MET A 1 -3.21 8.33 18.43
C MET A 1 -3.10 7.23 19.47
N ALA A 2 -3.72 6.08 19.24
CA ALA A 2 -3.53 4.93 20.11
C ALA A 2 -2.06 4.48 20.02
N LYS A 3 -1.41 4.24 21.16
CA LYS A 3 -0.03 3.76 21.24
C LYS A 3 0.08 2.39 20.57
N LEU A 4 0.50 2.35 19.30
CA LEU A 4 0.94 1.13 18.63
C LEU A 4 2.38 0.73 19.07
N SER A 5 3.02 1.54 19.91
CA SER A 5 4.35 1.28 20.45
C SER A 5 4.27 0.19 21.52
N GLY A 6 4.62 -1.03 21.14
CA GLY A 6 4.72 -2.18 22.06
C GLY A 6 4.02 -3.45 21.61
N MET A 7 3.17 -3.39 20.57
CA MET A 7 2.57 -4.61 20.01
C MET A 7 3.58 -5.27 19.05
N LYS A 8 3.98 -6.49 19.38
CA LYS A 8 4.87 -7.29 18.55
C LYS A 8 4.05 -7.89 17.41
N ASP A 9 4.59 -7.84 16.18
CA ASP A 9 3.98 -8.51 15.04
C ASP A 9 3.98 -10.04 15.20
N THR A 10 3.06 -10.69 14.49
CA THR A 10 2.88 -12.16 14.52
C THR A 10 3.31 -12.83 13.22
N TRP A 11 4.02 -12.11 12.32
CA TRP A 11 4.46 -12.63 11.06
C TRP A 11 5.41 -13.82 11.20
N THR A 12 5.16 -14.85 10.39
CA THR A 12 6.08 -15.96 10.17
C THR A 12 6.53 -15.92 8.70
N VAL A 13 7.81 -15.64 8.47
CA VAL A 13 8.40 -15.62 7.13
C VAL A 13 9.17 -16.91 6.91
N THR A 14 8.71 -17.72 5.95
CA THR A 14 9.29 -19.05 5.67
C THR A 14 10.32 -19.05 4.56
N ALA A 15 10.26 -18.07 3.64
CA ALA A 15 11.20 -17.92 2.55
C ALA A 15 11.27 -16.46 2.10
N VAL A 16 12.46 -16.00 1.71
CA VAL A 16 12.69 -14.67 1.15
C VAL A 16 13.51 -14.83 -0.13
N LYS A 17 12.89 -14.51 -1.27
CA LYS A 17 13.54 -14.58 -2.60
C LYS A 17 13.25 -13.27 -3.36
N PRO A 18 13.87 -12.16 -2.99
CA PRO A 18 13.62 -10.87 -3.63
C PRO A 18 14.18 -10.88 -5.05
N LYS A 19 13.38 -10.37 -5.99
CA LYS A 19 13.81 -10.15 -7.38
C LYS A 19 14.62 -8.87 -7.52
N TYR A 20 14.36 -7.88 -6.70
CA TYR A 20 15.00 -6.56 -6.73
C TYR A 20 15.57 -6.21 -5.36
N GLN A 21 16.59 -5.34 -5.36
CA GLN A 21 17.18 -4.82 -4.12
C GLN A 21 16.35 -3.73 -3.46
N THR A 22 15.60 -2.98 -4.27
CA THR A 22 14.77 -1.85 -3.79
C THR A 22 13.36 -1.96 -4.34
N TYR A 23 12.40 -1.78 -3.47
CA TYR A 23 10.98 -1.70 -3.79
C TYR A 23 10.46 -0.35 -3.31
N VAL A 24 9.76 0.36 -4.18
CA VAL A 24 9.11 1.63 -3.86
C VAL A 24 7.62 1.45 -3.98
N VAL A 25 6.90 1.76 -2.90
CA VAL A 25 5.44 1.75 -2.87
C VAL A 25 4.96 3.18 -2.71
N VAL A 26 4.20 3.66 -3.69
CA VAL A 26 3.59 5.00 -3.64
C VAL A 26 2.10 4.83 -3.42
N ILE A 27 1.59 5.41 -2.33
CA ILE A 27 0.18 5.34 -1.98
C ILE A 27 -0.42 6.72 -2.19
N GLY A 28 -1.24 6.84 -3.24
CA GLY A 28 -2.05 8.04 -3.48
C GLY A 28 -3.32 8.03 -2.63
N GLU A 29 -3.82 9.20 -2.29
CA GLU A 29 -4.99 9.39 -1.46
C GLU A 29 -5.85 10.53 -1.99
N SER A 30 -7.16 10.50 -1.69
CA SER A 30 -8.14 11.51 -2.11
C SER A 30 -8.18 11.77 -3.63
N ALA A 31 -7.84 10.77 -4.42
CA ALA A 31 -7.87 10.84 -5.87
C ALA A 31 -8.99 9.96 -6.45
N ARG A 32 -9.79 10.54 -7.33
CA ARG A 32 -10.80 9.80 -8.10
C ARG A 32 -10.13 9.24 -9.36
N ARG A 33 -10.38 7.97 -9.63
CA ARG A 33 -9.86 7.29 -10.80
C ARG A 33 -10.22 7.98 -12.13
N ASP A 34 -11.48 8.40 -12.27
CA ASP A 34 -12.00 9.07 -13.46
C ASP A 34 -11.45 10.49 -13.69
N ALA A 35 -10.74 11.04 -12.69
CA ALA A 35 -10.01 12.29 -12.80
C ALA A 35 -8.54 12.11 -13.23
N LEU A 36 -8.04 10.88 -13.34
CA LEU A 36 -6.65 10.58 -13.66
C LEU A 36 -6.50 10.22 -15.15
N GLY A 37 -5.63 10.92 -15.87
CA GLY A 37 -5.40 10.69 -17.30
C GLY A 37 -4.98 9.26 -17.65
N ALA A 38 -4.16 8.61 -16.82
CA ALA A 38 -3.74 7.22 -16.98
C ALA A 38 -4.91 6.22 -16.96
N PHE A 39 -6.06 6.60 -16.43
CA PHE A 39 -7.28 5.78 -16.40
C PHE A 39 -8.40 6.32 -17.32
N GLY A 40 -8.03 7.16 -18.31
CA GLY A 40 -8.98 7.71 -19.28
C GLY A 40 -9.68 9.00 -18.84
N GLY A 41 -9.22 9.66 -17.78
CA GLY A 41 -9.68 11.00 -17.40
C GLY A 41 -9.32 12.04 -18.46
N HIS A 42 -10.08 13.15 -18.49
CA HIS A 42 -9.92 14.20 -19.49
C HIS A 42 -8.67 15.09 -19.29
N TRP A 43 -7.98 14.95 -18.17
CA TRP A 43 -6.82 15.80 -17.83
C TRP A 43 -5.51 15.03 -18.03
N ASP A 44 -4.53 15.68 -18.63
CA ASP A 44 -3.15 15.19 -18.73
C ASP A 44 -2.39 15.49 -17.42
N ASN A 45 -2.81 14.86 -16.34
CA ASN A 45 -2.28 15.06 -14.99
C ASN A 45 -1.45 13.88 -14.46
N THR A 46 -1.32 12.82 -15.25
CA THR A 46 -0.53 11.63 -14.91
C THR A 46 0.40 11.21 -16.07
N PRO A 47 1.22 12.12 -16.64
CA PRO A 47 2.00 11.81 -17.85
C PRO A 47 3.00 10.67 -17.62
N PHE A 48 3.63 10.60 -16.46
CA PHE A 48 4.53 9.49 -16.11
C PHE A 48 3.77 8.16 -16.05
N ALA A 49 2.67 8.09 -15.32
CA ALA A 49 1.89 6.86 -15.17
C ALA A 49 1.28 6.41 -16.51
N SER A 50 0.97 7.36 -17.41
CA SER A 50 0.44 7.07 -18.76
C SER A 50 1.50 6.53 -19.71
N SER A 51 2.78 6.79 -19.49
CA SER A 51 3.88 6.48 -20.40
C SER A 51 4.85 5.40 -19.90
N VAL A 52 4.88 5.15 -18.60
CA VAL A 52 5.79 4.16 -18.01
C VAL A 52 5.46 2.74 -18.50
N ASN A 53 6.50 1.94 -18.75
CA ASN A 53 6.33 0.53 -19.06
C ASN A 53 5.92 -0.25 -17.81
N GLY A 54 4.62 -0.42 -17.61
CA GLY A 54 4.05 -1.04 -16.42
C GLY A 54 2.67 -1.65 -16.68
N LEU A 55 2.05 -2.16 -15.62
CA LEU A 55 0.70 -2.70 -15.65
C LEU A 55 -0.26 -1.72 -14.97
N ILE A 56 -1.40 -1.49 -15.61
CA ILE A 56 -2.51 -0.71 -15.06
C ILE A 56 -3.66 -1.67 -14.73
N PHE A 57 -4.08 -1.68 -13.48
CA PHE A 57 -5.23 -2.47 -13.03
C PHE A 57 -6.52 -1.68 -13.19
N ALA A 58 -7.34 -2.07 -14.16
CA ALA A 58 -8.58 -1.36 -14.48
C ALA A 58 -9.66 -1.50 -13.41
N ASP A 59 -9.72 -2.64 -12.72
CA ASP A 59 -10.80 -3.00 -11.79
C ASP A 59 -10.35 -2.99 -10.32
N TYR A 60 -9.33 -2.20 -10.00
CA TYR A 60 -8.89 -2.05 -8.60
C TYR A 60 -9.85 -1.11 -7.84
N ILE A 61 -10.43 -1.62 -6.76
CA ILE A 61 -11.40 -0.89 -5.94
C ILE A 61 -10.80 -0.66 -4.55
N ALA A 62 -10.94 0.55 -4.03
CA ALA A 62 -10.52 0.89 -2.68
C ALA A 62 -11.29 0.06 -1.64
N ALA A 63 -10.61 -0.36 -0.57
CA ALA A 63 -11.18 -1.22 0.47
C ALA A 63 -12.31 -0.53 1.27
N SER A 64 -12.37 0.81 1.25
CA SER A 64 -13.43 1.60 1.89
C SER A 64 -13.52 2.99 1.27
N GLY A 65 -14.65 3.66 1.49
CA GLY A 65 -14.89 5.04 1.04
C GLY A 65 -14.22 6.12 1.90
N SER A 66 -13.55 5.77 2.99
CA SER A 66 -12.78 6.71 3.80
C SER A 66 -11.31 6.31 3.84
N THR A 67 -10.41 7.28 3.78
CA THR A 67 -8.95 7.10 3.79
C THR A 67 -8.49 6.23 4.95
N GLN A 68 -8.85 6.59 6.16
CA GLN A 68 -8.39 5.90 7.36
C GLN A 68 -8.79 4.42 7.36
N LYS A 69 -10.03 4.13 7.00
CA LYS A 69 -10.53 2.76 6.96
C LYS A 69 -9.95 1.99 5.77
N SER A 70 -9.84 2.63 4.61
CA SER A 70 -9.25 2.01 3.41
C SER A 70 -7.80 1.65 3.63
N LEU A 71 -6.97 2.56 4.14
CA LEU A 71 -5.57 2.29 4.44
C LEU A 71 -5.41 1.23 5.54
N GLY A 72 -6.25 1.27 6.58
CA GLY A 72 -6.26 0.26 7.62
C GLY A 72 -6.50 -1.16 7.08
N LEU A 73 -7.43 -1.30 6.15
CA LEU A 73 -7.73 -2.60 5.52
C LEU A 73 -6.71 -3.02 4.45
N THR A 74 -6.10 -2.05 3.76
CA THR A 74 -5.16 -2.34 2.67
C THR A 74 -3.75 -2.67 3.17
N LEU A 75 -3.28 -1.97 4.20
CA LEU A 75 -1.88 -2.05 4.64
C LEU A 75 -1.65 -3.06 5.77
N ASN A 76 -2.71 -3.66 6.30
CA ASN A 76 -2.61 -4.58 7.43
C ASN A 76 -3.23 -5.93 7.10
N ARG A 77 -2.81 -6.96 7.82
CA ARG A 77 -3.52 -8.23 7.82
C ARG A 77 -4.93 -8.03 8.35
N VAL A 78 -5.91 -8.61 7.70
CA VAL A 78 -7.32 -8.50 8.10
C VAL A 78 -7.79 -9.86 8.62
N VAL A 79 -8.37 -9.87 9.80
CA VAL A 79 -9.00 -11.04 10.43
C VAL A 79 -10.43 -10.67 10.82
N ASP A 80 -11.39 -11.41 10.33
CA ASP A 80 -12.83 -11.16 10.54
C ASP A 80 -13.25 -9.70 10.27
N GLY A 81 -12.75 -9.14 9.15
CA GLY A 81 -13.02 -7.78 8.73
C GLY A 81 -12.33 -6.68 9.56
N LYS A 82 -11.45 -7.05 10.49
CA LYS A 82 -10.74 -6.11 11.36
C LYS A 82 -9.24 -6.09 11.04
N PRO A 83 -8.64 -4.90 10.82
CA PRO A 83 -7.20 -4.78 10.58
C PRO A 83 -6.40 -5.09 11.86
N GLN A 84 -5.37 -5.88 11.70
CA GLN A 84 -4.39 -6.21 12.74
C GLN A 84 -3.20 -5.26 12.57
N PHE A 85 -3.20 -4.12 13.24
CA PHE A 85 -2.23 -3.04 13.02
C PHE A 85 -0.77 -3.42 13.30
N GLN A 86 -0.52 -4.38 14.17
CA GLN A 86 0.82 -4.93 14.41
C GLN A 86 1.33 -5.74 13.21
N ASP A 87 0.42 -6.34 12.44
CA ASP A 87 0.70 -7.17 11.27
C ASP A 87 0.48 -6.37 10.00
N ASN A 88 1.30 -5.35 9.77
CA ASN A 88 1.27 -4.52 8.58
C ASN A 88 2.39 -4.90 7.61
N PHE A 89 2.31 -4.38 6.38
CA PHE A 89 3.28 -4.76 5.35
C PHE A 89 4.70 -4.25 5.65
N VAL A 90 4.87 -3.17 6.43
CA VAL A 90 6.18 -2.68 6.86
C VAL A 90 6.83 -3.65 7.84
N THR A 91 6.05 -4.13 8.84
CA THR A 91 6.55 -5.14 9.78
C THR A 91 6.85 -6.46 9.07
N LEU A 92 6.06 -6.83 8.05
CA LEU A 92 6.34 -8.00 7.20
C LEU A 92 7.67 -7.84 6.45
N ALA A 93 7.91 -6.69 5.81
CA ALA A 93 9.15 -6.41 5.10
C ALA A 93 10.36 -6.45 6.04
N ASN A 94 10.25 -5.87 7.23
CA ASN A 94 11.29 -5.93 8.25
C ASN A 94 11.59 -7.37 8.69
N ARG A 95 10.56 -8.20 8.87
CA ARG A 95 10.72 -9.64 9.14
C ARG A 95 11.40 -10.38 8.02
N ALA A 96 11.18 -9.97 6.78
CA ALA A 96 11.85 -10.51 5.60
C ALA A 96 13.30 -10.01 5.43
N GLY A 97 13.79 -9.17 6.31
CA GLY A 97 15.17 -8.65 6.30
C GLY A 97 15.35 -7.37 5.48
N PHE A 98 14.27 -6.73 5.01
CA PHE A 98 14.37 -5.45 4.33
C PHE A 98 14.57 -4.31 5.34
N GLN A 99 15.40 -3.35 4.99
CA GLN A 99 15.42 -2.05 5.64
C GLN A 99 14.27 -1.21 5.04
N THR A 100 13.40 -0.68 5.89
CA THR A 100 12.19 0.04 5.45
C THR A 100 12.27 1.52 5.79
N TRP A 101 11.73 2.34 4.90
CA TRP A 101 11.62 3.78 5.06
C TRP A 101 10.17 4.19 4.81
N TRP A 102 9.63 4.99 5.70
CA TRP A 102 8.28 5.53 5.57
C TRP A 102 8.34 7.05 5.46
N PHE A 103 7.84 7.57 4.34
CA PHE A 103 7.72 9.01 4.11
C PHE A 103 6.24 9.36 4.04
N SER A 104 5.82 10.37 4.78
CA SER A 104 4.43 10.85 4.84
C SER A 104 4.40 12.36 4.96
N ASN A 105 3.43 12.98 4.32
CA ASN A 105 3.12 14.40 4.50
C ASN A 105 2.37 14.64 5.82
#